data_1b384d299cf7a80fede29ca2409c56c5
#
_entry.id   1b384d299cf7a80fede29ca2409c56c5
#
_cell.length_a   1.000
_cell.length_b   1.000
_cell.length_c   1.000
_cell.angle_alpha   90.00
_cell.angle_beta   90.00
_cell.angle_gamma   90.00
#
_symmetry.space_group_name_H-M   'P 1'
#
loop_
_entity.id
_entity.type
_entity.pdbx_description
1 polymer ?
#
loop_
_entity_poly.entity_id
_entity_poly.type
_entity_poly.pdbx_seq_one_letter_code
_entity_poly.pdbx_strand_id
1 'polypeptide(L)'
;MGINREEQFLCNALAEVLAGKEPPHPEKGTDMDRVLELAYAHKVHPLLYECSDWEEVSAEWRERLKRESRKIVSQNYRLLFLTKYLTSVLEENGIGTAVLKGVGVAQLYPVPELRKSGDIDLLVSRKHLAKAEELMKEAGFAREEEQWTRHHVSYVIKE
;
A
#
# COMPACT_ATOMS: atom_id res chain seq x y z
N MET A 1 11.50 -16.58 -21.93
CA MET A 1 12.45 -16.33 -20.84
C MET A 1 11.94 -17.13 -19.64
N GLY A 2 12.75 -18.00 -19.07
CA GLY A 2 12.37 -18.73 -17.85
C GLY A 2 12.55 -17.85 -16.62
N ILE A 3 11.72 -18.04 -15.58
CA ILE A 3 11.86 -17.41 -14.27
C ILE A 3 13.14 -17.96 -13.63
N ASN A 4 14.00 -17.10 -13.09
CA ASN A 4 15.22 -17.53 -12.39
C ASN A 4 14.89 -17.98 -10.94
N ARG A 5 15.88 -18.51 -10.22
CA ARG A 5 15.71 -19.04 -8.86
C ARG A 5 15.21 -17.98 -7.88
N GLU A 6 15.77 -16.79 -7.93
CA GLU A 6 15.45 -15.68 -7.03
C GLU A 6 14.03 -15.15 -7.28
N GLU A 7 13.64 -15.05 -8.55
CA GLU A 7 12.25 -14.68 -8.94
C GLU A 7 11.27 -15.76 -8.49
N GLN A 8 11.59 -17.03 -8.68
CA GLN A 8 10.73 -18.13 -8.24
C GLN A 8 10.60 -18.15 -6.72
N PHE A 9 11.70 -17.96 -6.00
CA PHE A 9 11.69 -17.89 -4.55
C PHE A 9 10.82 -16.72 -4.07
N LEU A 10 10.99 -15.52 -4.65
CA LEU A 10 10.19 -14.35 -4.31
C LEU A 10 8.69 -14.62 -4.53
N CYS A 11 8.32 -15.20 -5.67
CA CYS A 11 6.92 -15.54 -5.95
C CYS A 11 6.34 -16.53 -4.92
N ASN A 12 7.10 -17.57 -4.57
CA ASN A 12 6.68 -18.57 -3.59
C ASN A 12 6.53 -17.96 -2.19
N ALA A 13 7.50 -17.15 -1.76
CA ALA A 13 7.47 -16.47 -0.47
C ALA A 13 6.25 -15.52 -0.36
N LEU A 14 5.99 -14.74 -1.40
CA LEU A 14 4.81 -13.87 -1.45
C LEU A 14 3.49 -14.66 -1.44
N ALA A 15 3.43 -15.79 -2.14
CA ALA A 15 2.24 -16.64 -2.16
C ALA A 15 1.92 -17.20 -0.77
N GLU A 16 2.92 -17.68 -0.01
CA GLU A 16 2.73 -18.18 1.34
C GLU A 16 2.34 -17.06 2.32
N VAL A 17 3.01 -15.91 2.27
CA VAL A 17 2.67 -14.75 3.10
C VAL A 17 1.24 -14.26 2.83
N LEU A 18 0.82 -14.20 1.56
CA LEU A 18 -0.54 -13.81 1.20
C LEU A 18 -1.59 -14.87 1.58
N ALA A 19 -1.18 -16.11 1.74
CA ALA A 19 -2.01 -17.18 2.30
C ALA A 19 -2.06 -17.17 3.85
N GLY A 20 -1.41 -16.22 4.50
CA GLY A 20 -1.34 -16.12 5.97
C GLY A 20 -0.39 -17.14 6.60
N LYS A 21 0.59 -17.62 5.84
CA LYS A 21 1.60 -18.57 6.29
C LYS A 21 2.97 -17.91 6.38
N GLU A 22 3.88 -18.57 7.10
CA GLU A 22 5.28 -18.17 7.10
C GLU A 22 5.91 -18.38 5.71
N PRO A 23 6.75 -17.45 5.24
CA PRO A 23 7.48 -17.62 3.99
C PRO A 23 8.47 -18.80 4.09
N PRO A 24 8.69 -19.57 3.02
CA PRO A 24 9.63 -20.67 3.01
C PRO A 24 11.06 -20.18 3.20
N HIS A 25 11.91 -20.95 3.89
CA HIS A 25 13.33 -20.66 3.92
C HIS A 25 13.97 -20.83 2.54
N PRO A 26 14.98 -20.02 2.18
CA PRO A 26 15.64 -20.11 0.91
C PRO A 26 16.44 -21.42 0.78
N GLU A 27 16.44 -21.99 -0.41
CA GLU A 27 17.31 -23.11 -0.72
C GLU A 27 18.78 -22.66 -0.72
N LYS A 28 19.68 -23.61 -0.45
CA LYS A 28 21.13 -23.36 -0.49
C LYS A 28 21.55 -22.77 -1.83
N GLY A 29 22.18 -21.61 -1.80
CA GLY A 29 22.67 -20.89 -2.97
C GLY A 29 21.66 -19.94 -3.60
N THR A 30 20.53 -19.66 -2.95
CA THR A 30 19.65 -18.53 -3.28
C THR A 30 20.34 -17.24 -2.87
N ASP A 31 20.45 -16.28 -3.79
CA ASP A 31 20.96 -14.94 -3.52
C ASP A 31 19.86 -14.07 -2.92
N MET A 32 19.85 -13.96 -1.59
CA MET A 32 18.82 -13.20 -0.85
C MET A 32 18.95 -11.69 -1.08
N ASP A 33 20.13 -11.16 -1.35
CA ASP A 33 20.30 -9.76 -1.70
C ASP A 33 19.58 -9.44 -3.01
N ARG A 34 19.70 -10.34 -3.99
CA ARG A 34 18.98 -10.25 -5.27
C ARG A 34 17.47 -10.40 -5.11
N VAL A 35 16.98 -11.30 -4.25
CA VAL A 35 15.56 -11.44 -3.91
C VAL A 35 15.02 -10.13 -3.36
N LEU A 36 15.74 -9.51 -2.43
CA LEU A 36 15.31 -8.26 -1.80
C LEU A 36 15.36 -7.08 -2.79
N GLU A 37 16.36 -6.99 -3.66
CA GLU A 37 16.38 -6.01 -4.76
C GLU A 37 15.11 -6.10 -5.62
N LEU A 38 14.74 -7.31 -6.04
CA LEU A 38 13.51 -7.55 -6.81
C LEU A 38 12.27 -7.15 -6.02
N ALA A 39 12.18 -7.52 -4.74
CA ALA A 39 11.06 -7.15 -3.87
C ALA A 39 10.93 -5.63 -3.72
N TYR A 40 12.04 -4.89 -3.64
CA TYR A 40 12.05 -3.43 -3.63
C TYR A 40 11.60 -2.84 -4.97
N ALA A 41 12.12 -3.35 -6.08
CA ALA A 41 11.74 -2.91 -7.42
C ALA A 41 10.24 -3.05 -7.67
N HIS A 42 9.64 -4.15 -7.22
CA HIS A 42 8.19 -4.42 -7.31
C HIS A 42 7.38 -3.83 -6.15
N LYS A 43 8.00 -3.13 -5.20
CA LYS A 43 7.33 -2.49 -4.05
C LYS A 43 6.59 -3.48 -3.13
N VAL A 44 7.01 -4.75 -3.10
CA VAL A 44 6.43 -5.83 -2.28
C VAL A 44 7.32 -6.21 -1.08
N HIS A 45 8.45 -5.55 -0.90
CA HIS A 45 9.40 -5.81 0.19
C HIS A 45 8.79 -5.78 1.60
N PRO A 46 7.73 -4.99 1.94
CA PRO A 46 7.20 -5.03 3.29
C PRO A 46 6.57 -6.38 3.63
N LEU A 47 6.07 -7.12 2.64
CA LEU A 47 5.51 -8.45 2.83
C LEU A 47 6.57 -9.49 3.21
N LEU A 48 7.85 -9.18 3.00
CA LEU A 48 8.99 -10.01 3.42
C LEU A 48 9.57 -9.59 4.78
N TYR A 49 8.83 -8.80 5.57
CA TYR A 49 9.29 -8.31 6.87
C TYR A 49 9.75 -9.46 7.78
N GLU A 50 9.03 -10.56 7.82
CA GLU A 50 9.35 -11.77 8.60
C GLU A 50 10.67 -12.41 8.20
N CYS A 51 11.09 -12.24 6.92
CA CYS A 51 12.39 -12.74 6.45
C CYS A 51 13.58 -11.92 6.97
N SER A 52 13.34 -10.78 7.63
CA SER A 52 14.41 -9.87 8.06
C SER A 52 15.36 -10.49 9.08
N ASP A 53 14.91 -11.47 9.85
CA ASP A 53 15.72 -12.10 10.90
C ASP A 53 16.40 -13.41 10.44
N TRP A 54 16.27 -13.79 9.18
CA TRP A 54 16.94 -14.95 8.60
C TRP A 54 18.45 -14.76 8.49
N GLU A 55 19.22 -15.83 8.72
CA GLU A 55 20.68 -15.80 8.64
C GLU A 55 21.19 -15.45 7.24
N GLU A 56 20.47 -15.85 6.20
CA GLU A 56 20.78 -15.62 4.80
C GLU A 56 20.61 -14.15 4.38
N VAL A 57 19.97 -13.33 5.20
CA VAL A 57 19.78 -11.89 4.96
C VAL A 57 20.93 -11.11 5.59
N SER A 58 21.66 -10.35 4.77
CA SER A 58 22.75 -9.51 5.25
C SER A 58 22.29 -8.45 6.26
N ALA A 59 23.18 -8.03 7.16
CA ALA A 59 22.85 -7.03 8.19
C ALA A 59 22.36 -5.72 7.58
N GLU A 60 22.91 -5.31 6.44
CA GLU A 60 22.49 -4.10 5.72
C GLU A 60 21.03 -4.20 5.24
N TRP A 61 20.70 -5.31 4.59
CA TRP A 61 19.34 -5.56 4.11
C TRP A 61 18.34 -5.71 5.25
N ARG A 62 18.74 -6.35 6.34
CA ARG A 62 17.93 -6.49 7.55
C ARG A 62 17.49 -5.14 8.09
N GLU A 63 18.45 -4.25 8.32
CA GLU A 63 18.16 -2.91 8.83
C GLU A 63 17.34 -2.07 7.84
N ARG A 64 17.66 -2.16 6.55
CA ARG A 64 16.91 -1.49 5.49
C ARG A 64 15.47 -1.96 5.44
N LEU A 65 15.24 -3.28 5.41
CA LEU A 65 13.91 -3.88 5.35
C LEU A 65 13.05 -3.45 6.55
N LYS A 66 13.60 -3.56 7.77
CA LYS A 66 12.92 -3.13 9.00
C LYS A 66 12.58 -1.65 8.99
N ARG A 67 13.51 -0.79 8.61
CA ARG A 67 13.31 0.66 8.54
C ARG A 67 12.22 1.05 7.53
N GLU A 68 12.31 0.53 6.32
CA GLU A 68 11.38 0.90 5.25
C GLU A 68 9.97 0.31 5.51
N SER A 69 9.87 -0.90 6.04
CA SER A 69 8.58 -1.48 6.41
C SER A 69 7.88 -0.68 7.50
N ARG A 70 8.60 -0.20 8.53
CA ARG A 70 8.04 0.67 9.57
C ARG A 70 7.48 1.97 9.00
N LYS A 71 8.16 2.58 8.01
CA LYS A 71 7.64 3.78 7.33
C LYS A 71 6.33 3.48 6.61
N ILE A 72 6.26 2.35 5.92
CA ILE A 72 5.05 1.93 5.18
C ILE A 72 3.89 1.67 6.14
N VAL A 73 4.14 0.97 7.25
CA VAL A 73 3.14 0.76 8.30
C VAL A 73 2.62 2.10 8.83
N SER A 74 3.50 3.03 9.17
CA SER A 74 3.11 4.37 9.64
C SER A 74 2.29 5.14 8.61
N GLN A 75 2.69 5.08 7.33
CA GLN A 75 1.94 5.70 6.23
C GLN A 75 0.55 5.07 6.07
N ASN A 76 0.45 3.74 6.13
CA ASN A 76 -0.81 3.03 5.99
C ASN A 76 -1.80 3.36 7.11
N TYR A 77 -1.34 3.51 8.37
CA TYR A 77 -2.19 3.99 9.46
C TYR A 77 -2.72 5.40 9.21
N ARG A 78 -1.88 6.31 8.69
CA ARG A 78 -2.32 7.66 8.31
C ARG A 78 -3.37 7.62 7.21
N LEU A 79 -3.15 6.81 6.15
CA LEU A 79 -4.12 6.64 5.07
C LEU A 79 -5.43 6.03 5.57
N LEU A 80 -5.37 5.03 6.44
CA LEU A 80 -6.56 4.43 7.04
C LEU A 80 -7.37 5.44 7.85
N PHE A 81 -6.71 6.20 8.72
CA PHE A 81 -7.35 7.25 9.51
C PHE A 81 -8.01 8.30 8.60
N LEU A 82 -7.27 8.78 7.60
CA LEU A 82 -7.76 9.78 6.67
C LEU A 82 -8.92 9.25 5.82
N THR A 83 -8.86 8.00 5.38
CA THR A 83 -9.96 7.36 4.66
C THR A 83 -11.24 7.32 5.51
N LYS A 84 -11.12 6.89 6.76
CA LYS A 84 -12.25 6.88 7.70
C LYS A 84 -12.82 8.27 7.93
N TYR A 85 -11.97 9.27 8.12
CA TYR A 85 -12.39 10.65 8.28
C TYR A 85 -13.16 11.16 7.06
N LEU A 86 -12.61 10.99 5.87
CA LEU A 86 -13.24 11.46 4.63
C LEU A 86 -14.55 10.76 4.34
N THR A 87 -14.63 9.44 4.52
CA THR A 87 -15.88 8.70 4.32
C THR A 87 -16.94 9.14 5.31
N SER A 88 -16.60 9.38 6.60
CA SER A 88 -17.54 9.90 7.60
C SER A 88 -18.07 11.28 7.22
N VAL A 89 -17.18 12.22 6.84
CA VAL A 89 -17.59 13.57 6.41
C VAL A 89 -18.58 13.52 5.24
N LEU A 90 -18.31 12.67 4.26
CA LEU A 90 -19.17 12.53 3.08
C LEU A 90 -20.52 11.87 3.46
N GLU A 91 -20.50 10.81 4.24
CA GLU A 91 -21.70 10.09 4.69
C GLU A 91 -22.62 10.95 5.56
N GLU A 92 -22.09 11.71 6.51
CA GLU A 92 -22.82 12.66 7.35
C GLU A 92 -23.53 13.74 6.53
N ASN A 93 -22.99 14.04 5.33
CA ASN A 93 -23.61 14.96 4.37
C ASN A 93 -24.50 14.28 3.33
N GLY A 94 -24.84 13.00 3.51
CA GLY A 94 -25.72 12.23 2.64
C GLY A 94 -25.06 11.79 1.31
N ILE A 95 -23.73 11.75 1.27
CA ILE A 95 -22.95 11.31 0.09
C ILE A 95 -22.42 9.90 0.35
N GLY A 96 -23.07 8.90 -0.27
CA GLY A 96 -22.55 7.52 -0.25
C GLY A 96 -21.24 7.42 -1.03
N THR A 97 -20.25 6.74 -0.43
CA THR A 97 -18.92 6.55 -1.00
C THR A 97 -18.51 5.09 -1.04
N ALA A 98 -17.60 4.76 -1.94
CA ALA A 98 -16.91 3.47 -1.93
C ALA A 98 -15.39 3.68 -2.04
N VAL A 99 -14.63 2.97 -1.21
CA VAL A 99 -13.16 2.94 -1.30
C VAL A 99 -12.75 1.91 -2.33
N LEU A 100 -12.10 2.33 -3.41
CA LEU A 100 -11.84 1.47 -4.57
C LEU A 100 -10.56 0.64 -4.45
N LYS A 101 -9.49 1.23 -3.97
CA LYS A 101 -8.15 0.63 -3.93
C LYS A 101 -7.48 0.91 -2.57
N GLY A 102 -6.16 0.85 -2.56
CA GLY A 102 -5.36 1.27 -1.41
C GLY A 102 -5.78 0.56 -0.14
N VAL A 103 -6.27 1.32 0.81
CA VAL A 103 -6.71 0.84 2.13
C VAL A 103 -7.85 -0.17 2.05
N GLY A 104 -8.78 -0.03 1.07
CA GLY A 104 -9.87 -0.98 0.88
C GLY A 104 -9.38 -2.38 0.51
N VAL A 105 -8.46 -2.47 -0.44
CA VAL A 105 -7.87 -3.76 -0.84
C VAL A 105 -6.91 -4.30 0.22
N ALA A 106 -6.26 -3.44 1.00
CA ALA A 106 -5.36 -3.87 2.06
C ALA A 106 -6.06 -4.78 3.09
N GLN A 107 -7.36 -4.61 3.32
CA GLN A 107 -8.13 -5.44 4.24
C GLN A 107 -8.21 -6.92 3.82
N LEU A 108 -7.84 -7.24 2.57
CA LEU A 108 -7.77 -8.61 2.07
C LEU A 108 -6.42 -9.29 2.34
N TYR A 109 -5.44 -8.53 2.84
CA TYR A 109 -4.12 -9.05 3.19
C TYR A 109 -4.11 -9.57 4.63
N PRO A 110 -3.36 -10.63 4.94
CA PRO A 110 -3.23 -11.15 6.31
C PRO A 110 -2.71 -10.09 7.28
N VAL A 111 -1.79 -9.22 6.81
CA VAL A 111 -1.29 -8.05 7.54
C VAL A 111 -1.51 -6.81 6.65
N PRO A 112 -2.68 -6.14 6.77
CA PRO A 112 -3.07 -5.03 5.92
C PRO A 112 -2.04 -3.89 5.88
N GLU A 113 -1.36 -3.65 6.99
CA GLU A 113 -0.39 -2.58 7.16
C GLU A 113 0.88 -2.74 6.31
N LEU A 114 1.19 -3.97 5.90
CA LEU A 114 2.36 -4.27 5.06
C LEU A 114 2.09 -4.08 3.56
N ARG A 115 0.83 -3.91 3.16
CA ARG A 115 0.51 -3.58 1.76
C ARG A 115 0.84 -2.12 1.47
N LYS A 116 1.86 -1.88 0.65
CA LYS A 116 2.24 -0.50 0.28
C LYS A 116 1.09 0.20 -0.46
N SER A 117 0.63 1.31 0.10
CA SER A 117 -0.38 2.21 -0.49
C SER A 117 0.15 3.64 -0.48
N GLY A 118 -0.29 4.48 -1.43
CA GLY A 118 0.19 5.86 -1.57
C GLY A 118 -0.93 6.89 -1.61
N ASP A 119 -2.13 6.46 -1.96
CA ASP A 119 -3.28 7.31 -2.25
C ASP A 119 -4.57 6.73 -1.66
N ILE A 120 -5.61 7.54 -1.65
CA ILE A 120 -6.98 7.18 -1.27
C ILE A 120 -7.86 7.41 -2.49
N ASP A 121 -8.43 6.33 -3.03
CA ASP A 121 -9.38 6.39 -4.13
C ASP A 121 -10.80 6.26 -3.60
N LEU A 122 -11.59 7.31 -3.70
CA LEU A 122 -13.01 7.33 -3.32
C LEU A 122 -13.89 7.46 -4.56
N LEU A 123 -14.85 6.56 -4.68
CA LEU A 123 -15.90 6.67 -5.69
C LEU A 123 -17.08 7.41 -5.09
N VAL A 124 -17.51 8.47 -5.80
CA VAL A 124 -18.66 9.29 -5.45
C VAL A 124 -19.61 9.37 -6.65
N SER A 125 -20.92 9.34 -6.39
CA SER A 125 -21.92 9.53 -7.45
C SER A 125 -21.76 10.90 -8.12
N ARG A 126 -21.83 10.95 -9.46
CA ARG A 126 -21.67 12.18 -10.26
C ARG A 126 -22.56 13.33 -9.79
N LYS A 127 -23.80 13.04 -9.35
CA LYS A 127 -24.74 14.05 -8.84
C LYS A 127 -24.28 14.74 -7.55
N HIS A 128 -23.39 14.11 -6.80
CA HIS A 128 -22.87 14.62 -5.54
C HIS A 128 -21.47 15.21 -5.65
N LEU A 129 -20.84 15.18 -6.84
CA LEU A 129 -19.45 15.58 -7.02
C LEU A 129 -19.18 17.01 -6.58
N ALA A 130 -20.05 17.97 -6.95
CA ALA A 130 -19.87 19.37 -6.57
C ALA A 130 -19.90 19.56 -5.04
N LYS A 131 -20.86 18.92 -4.37
CA LYS A 131 -20.94 18.98 -2.90
C LYS A 131 -19.74 18.29 -2.22
N ALA A 132 -19.28 17.16 -2.79
CA ALA A 132 -18.09 16.49 -2.29
C ALA A 132 -16.85 17.38 -2.43
N GLU A 133 -16.69 18.11 -3.55
CA GLU A 133 -15.62 19.09 -3.74
C GLU A 133 -15.62 20.21 -2.68
N GLU A 134 -16.79 20.73 -2.32
CA GLU A 134 -16.92 21.74 -1.25
C GLU A 134 -16.45 21.17 0.08
N LEU A 135 -16.94 20.00 0.46
CA LEU A 135 -16.56 19.33 1.70
C LEU A 135 -15.04 18.99 1.74
N MET A 136 -14.45 18.59 0.63
CA MET A 136 -13.00 18.37 0.55
C MET A 136 -12.21 19.65 0.79
N LYS A 137 -12.67 20.80 0.25
CA LYS A 137 -12.04 22.10 0.50
C LYS A 137 -12.17 22.54 1.96
N GLU A 138 -13.36 22.36 2.56
CA GLU A 138 -13.61 22.64 3.97
C GLU A 138 -12.74 21.78 4.89
N ALA A 139 -12.50 20.53 4.50
CA ALA A 139 -11.60 19.61 5.19
C ALA A 139 -10.09 19.91 4.98
N GLY A 140 -9.75 21.00 4.26
CA GLY A 140 -8.38 21.46 4.07
C GLY A 140 -7.66 20.85 2.86
N PHE A 141 -8.36 20.18 1.96
CA PHE A 141 -7.78 19.64 0.74
C PHE A 141 -7.79 20.67 -0.40
N ALA A 142 -6.71 20.76 -1.14
CA ALA A 142 -6.62 21.55 -2.34
C ALA A 142 -6.70 20.65 -3.57
N ARG A 143 -7.46 21.11 -4.57
CA ARG A 143 -7.55 20.44 -5.86
C ARG A 143 -6.23 20.55 -6.61
N GLU A 144 -5.80 19.45 -7.23
CA GLU A 144 -4.63 19.41 -8.09
C GLU A 144 -5.06 19.74 -9.53
N GLU A 145 -4.52 20.81 -10.11
CA GLU A 145 -4.99 21.35 -11.40
C GLU A 145 -4.51 20.52 -12.61
N GLU A 146 -3.38 19.82 -12.50
CA GLU A 146 -2.71 19.19 -13.64
C GLU A 146 -3.29 17.81 -14.04
N GLN A 147 -4.17 17.21 -13.24
CA GLN A 147 -4.69 15.85 -13.47
C GLN A 147 -6.20 15.81 -13.70
N TRP A 148 -6.73 16.76 -14.47
CA TRP A 148 -8.15 16.78 -14.76
C TRP A 148 -8.53 15.81 -15.88
N THR A 149 -9.28 14.77 -15.56
CA THR A 149 -10.00 13.96 -16.55
C THR A 149 -11.51 14.05 -16.28
N ARG A 150 -12.34 13.71 -17.29
CA ARG A 150 -13.82 13.72 -17.15
C ARG A 150 -14.35 12.85 -15.98
N HIS A 151 -13.52 12.00 -15.41
CA HIS A 151 -13.93 10.97 -14.45
C HIS A 151 -13.07 10.93 -13.17
N HIS A 152 -12.05 11.76 -13.06
CA HIS A 152 -11.10 11.74 -11.94
C HIS A 152 -10.72 13.15 -11.52
N VAL A 153 -10.75 13.41 -10.23
CA VAL A 153 -10.30 14.66 -9.61
C VAL A 153 -9.34 14.32 -8.47
N SER A 154 -8.16 14.91 -8.50
CA SER A 154 -7.13 14.70 -7.47
C SER A 154 -7.12 15.85 -6.47
N TYR A 155 -6.86 15.51 -5.22
CA TYR A 155 -6.72 16.43 -4.11
C TYR A 155 -5.44 16.15 -3.34
N VAL A 156 -4.82 17.20 -2.84
CA VAL A 156 -3.65 17.12 -1.95
C VAL A 156 -3.93 17.90 -0.67
N ILE A 157 -3.33 17.46 0.43
CA ILE A 157 -3.31 18.26 1.67
C ILE A 157 -2.23 19.33 1.47
N LYS A 158 -2.60 20.60 1.60
CA LYS A 158 -1.60 21.67 1.69
C LYS A 158 -0.98 21.65 3.09
N GLU A 159 0.34 21.48 3.13
CA GLU A 159 1.12 21.69 4.35
C GLU A 159 1.11 23.15 4.78
#